data_2a89bccdcc15decea06f4ca00e49d98e
#
_entry.id   2a89bccdcc15decea06f4ca00e49d98e
#
_cell.length_a   1.000
_cell.length_b   1.000
_cell.length_c   1.000
_cell.angle_alpha   90.00
_cell.angle_beta   90.00
_cell.angle_gamma   90.00
#
_symmetry.space_group_name_H-M   'P 1'
#
loop_
_entity.id
_entity.type
_entity.pdbx_description
1 polymer ?
#
loop_
_entity_poly.entity_id
_entity_poly.type
_entity_poly.pdbx_seq_one_letter_code
_entity_poly.pdbx_strand_id
1 'polypeptide(L)'
;EEQTEEAKEEKKETSAVSQTAKPAAAKPAAKKPTSTGKTSGSVSHTVRVDIEKLDVLMNLVSELIIAKNGLVSASHVEGDEAAALNQSFTEQIEYLERVTTNLHESVMKVRMMPIESVFSRFPRMIRDLNKKLGKKMELYMSGEDTELDRTVIDEIGDPIMHLLRNSADHGLESAEIRKERGKSEVGSIFLDAFQEGNNVVIEVRDDGNGIDTEKVKAKAVEKGTITQEQADVMTDKEAIDLLFRPSFSTAEKVTDVSGRGVGLDVVKSKIEALGGDV
;
A
#
# COMPACT_ATOMS: atom_id res chain seq x y z
N GLU A 1 -17.80 37.53 -53.97
CA GLU A 1 -16.82 37.27 -55.04
C GLU A 1 -16.05 36.02 -54.64
N GLU A 2 -16.50 35.01 -55.12
CA GLU A 2 -16.12 34.22 -56.33
C GLU A 2 -15.05 33.22 -55.93
N GLN A 3 -15.41 32.05 -55.95
CA GLN A 3 -15.59 30.98 -56.96
C GLN A 3 -14.44 30.01 -56.88
N THR A 4 -14.73 28.85 -56.74
CA THR A 4 -15.15 27.65 -57.49
C THR A 4 -13.99 26.70 -57.67
N GLU A 5 -14.27 25.51 -57.32
CA GLU A 5 -14.59 24.32 -58.14
C GLU A 5 -13.40 23.49 -58.53
N GLU A 6 -13.52 22.30 -58.28
CA GLU A 6 -13.73 21.00 -58.96
C GLU A 6 -12.42 20.29 -59.28
N ALA A 7 -12.30 19.07 -59.18
CA ALA A 7 -13.01 17.82 -59.28
C ALA A 7 -12.09 16.76 -59.91
N LYS A 8 -12.32 15.55 -59.52
CA LYS A 8 -12.36 14.31 -60.33
C LYS A 8 -11.09 13.58 -60.77
N GLU A 9 -11.10 12.36 -60.35
CA GLU A 9 -11.16 11.09 -61.11
C GLU A 9 -9.92 10.76 -61.95
N GLU A 10 -9.45 9.55 -62.07
CA GLU A 10 -9.99 8.21 -62.27
C GLU A 10 -8.82 7.19 -62.35
N LYS A 11 -9.14 6.00 -61.87
CA LYS A 11 -8.99 4.66 -62.49
C LYS A 11 -7.60 4.16 -62.90
N LYS A 12 -7.38 2.97 -62.64
CA LYS A 12 -7.73 1.62 -63.02
C LYS A 12 -6.50 0.75 -63.26
N GLU A 13 -6.62 -0.44 -62.79
CA GLU A 13 -6.42 -1.78 -63.39
C GLU A 13 -4.98 -2.15 -63.76
N THR A 14 -4.49 -3.36 -63.59
CA THR A 14 -5.05 -4.71 -63.73
C THR A 14 -4.00 -5.74 -63.33
N SER A 15 -4.44 -6.81 -62.74
CA SER A 15 -4.45 -8.21 -63.20
C SER A 15 -3.13 -8.98 -63.04
N ALA A 16 -3.06 -10.17 -62.68
CA ALA A 16 -3.83 -11.37 -62.45
C ALA A 16 -2.90 -12.58 -62.41
N VAL A 17 -3.35 -13.60 -61.68
CA VAL A 17 -3.31 -15.06 -62.04
C VAL A 17 -2.00 -15.80 -61.86
N SER A 18 -1.90 -16.88 -61.08
CA SER A 18 -2.38 -18.24 -61.26
C SER A 18 -1.89 -19.12 -60.09
N GLN A 19 -2.78 -19.78 -59.32
CA GLN A 19 -3.12 -21.22 -59.38
C GLN A 19 -1.92 -22.15 -59.39
N THR A 20 -1.83 -23.12 -58.49
CA THR A 20 -2.46 -24.43 -58.27
C THR A 20 -1.68 -25.13 -57.14
N ALA A 21 -2.08 -26.01 -56.33
CA ALA A 21 -3.07 -27.03 -56.13
C ALA A 21 -2.70 -27.81 -54.85
N LYS A 22 -3.70 -28.25 -54.12
CA LYS A 22 -3.66 -29.29 -53.10
C LYS A 22 -3.59 -30.67 -53.76
N PRO A 23 -3.07 -31.76 -53.12
CA PRO A 23 -3.97 -32.62 -52.33
C PRO A 23 -3.39 -33.25 -51.05
N ALA A 24 -4.18 -33.39 -50.11
CA ALA A 24 -4.85 -34.39 -49.27
C ALA A 24 -4.05 -35.63 -48.77
N ALA A 25 -4.29 -35.86 -47.47
CA ALA A 25 -4.52 -37.13 -46.77
C ALA A 25 -3.33 -37.88 -46.19
N ALA A 26 -3.30 -37.97 -44.84
CA ALA A 26 -3.57 -39.21 -44.08
C ALA A 26 -3.25 -39.04 -42.57
N LYS A 27 -4.22 -39.27 -41.73
CA LYS A 27 -4.02 -39.69 -40.32
C LYS A 27 -3.66 -41.16 -40.27
N PRO A 28 -2.87 -41.59 -39.25
CA PRO A 28 -3.50 -42.30 -38.17
C PRO A 28 -2.93 -42.06 -36.75
N ALA A 29 -3.88 -42.08 -35.80
CA ALA A 29 -3.92 -42.70 -34.47
C ALA A 29 -2.73 -42.76 -33.52
N ALA A 30 -2.98 -42.13 -32.37
CA ALA A 30 -2.79 -42.62 -30.99
C ALA A 30 -1.46 -43.21 -30.55
N LYS A 31 -0.85 -42.52 -29.54
CA LYS A 31 -0.38 -43.16 -28.30
C LYS A 31 -0.13 -42.07 -27.24
N LYS A 32 -0.89 -42.12 -26.14
CA LYS A 32 -0.48 -41.55 -24.84
C LYS A 32 0.71 -42.34 -24.33
N PRO A 33 1.60 -41.68 -23.62
CA PRO A 33 1.90 -42.19 -22.28
C PRO A 33 1.78 -41.11 -21.20
N THR A 34 1.19 -41.53 -20.16
CA THR A 34 1.20 -41.25 -18.74
C THR A 34 2.43 -40.54 -18.17
N SER A 35 2.11 -39.62 -17.30
CA SER A 35 2.65 -39.46 -15.94
C SER A 35 3.88 -38.59 -15.70
N THR A 36 3.65 -37.79 -14.71
CA THR A 36 4.53 -37.36 -13.62
C THR A 36 5.61 -36.33 -13.93
N GLY A 37 5.40 -35.19 -13.33
CA GLY A 37 6.43 -34.18 -13.17
C GLY A 37 5.80 -32.84 -12.73
N LYS A 38 5.23 -32.80 -11.53
CA LYS A 38 5.11 -31.53 -10.83
C LYS A 38 6.51 -31.03 -10.52
N THR A 39 7.11 -30.29 -11.43
CA THR A 39 8.17 -29.36 -11.08
C THR A 39 7.48 -28.17 -10.42
N SER A 40 7.52 -28.17 -9.09
CA SER A 40 7.34 -26.94 -8.32
C SER A 40 8.37 -25.94 -8.85
N GLY A 41 7.92 -25.01 -9.68
CA GLY A 41 8.72 -23.87 -10.07
C GLY A 41 9.03 -23.11 -8.78
N SER A 42 10.28 -23.19 -8.36
CA SER A 42 10.83 -22.27 -7.36
C SER A 42 10.63 -20.88 -7.95
N VAL A 43 9.74 -20.12 -7.35
CA VAL A 43 9.60 -18.69 -7.64
C VAL A 43 10.93 -18.08 -7.19
N SER A 44 11.82 -17.83 -8.13
CA SER A 44 13.04 -17.09 -7.84
C SER A 44 12.63 -15.67 -7.50
N HIS A 45 12.62 -15.34 -6.21
CA HIS A 45 12.46 -13.97 -5.74
C HIS A 45 13.71 -13.18 -6.10
N THR A 46 13.70 -12.53 -7.26
CA THR A 46 14.77 -11.63 -7.67
C THR A 46 14.47 -10.27 -7.04
N VAL A 47 15.31 -9.84 -6.13
CA VAL A 47 15.27 -8.49 -5.56
C VAL A 47 16.21 -7.62 -6.39
N ARG A 48 15.69 -6.53 -6.96
CA ARG A 48 16.52 -5.49 -7.56
C ARG A 48 16.96 -4.55 -6.45
N VAL A 49 18.26 -4.44 -6.26
CA VAL A 49 18.87 -3.54 -5.28
C VAL A 49 19.65 -2.49 -6.04
N ASP A 50 19.55 -1.25 -5.60
CA ASP A 50 20.31 -0.13 -6.13
C ASP A 50 21.80 -0.33 -5.76
N ILE A 51 22.68 -0.16 -6.75
CA ILE A 51 24.13 -0.33 -6.56
C ILE A 51 24.67 0.68 -5.56
N GLU A 52 24.15 1.91 -5.56
CA GLU A 52 24.58 2.95 -4.61
C GLU A 52 24.26 2.55 -3.16
N LYS A 53 23.11 1.95 -2.92
CA LYS A 53 22.74 1.43 -1.59
C LYS A 53 23.66 0.28 -1.16
N LEU A 54 24.12 -0.57 -2.09
CA LEU A 54 25.11 -1.61 -1.81
C LEU A 54 26.51 -1.06 -1.48
N ASP A 55 26.96 -0.03 -2.17
CA ASP A 55 28.24 0.61 -1.92
C ASP A 55 28.29 1.24 -0.52
N VAL A 56 27.20 1.88 -0.09
CA VAL A 56 27.06 2.40 1.29
C VAL A 56 27.18 1.28 2.31
N LEU A 57 26.52 0.15 2.10
CA LEU A 57 26.62 -1.03 2.99
C LEU A 57 28.05 -1.57 3.06
N MET A 58 28.73 -1.68 1.93
CA MET A 58 30.11 -2.16 1.89
C MET A 58 31.06 -1.24 2.66
N ASN A 59 30.86 0.07 2.55
CA ASN A 59 31.65 1.05 3.31
C ASN A 59 31.42 0.90 4.82
N LEU A 60 30.15 0.78 5.26
CA LEU A 60 29.81 0.59 6.67
C LEU A 60 30.32 -0.74 7.24
N VAL A 61 30.30 -1.82 6.44
CA VAL A 61 30.93 -3.10 6.85
C VAL A 61 32.44 -2.92 7.04
N SER A 62 33.09 -2.17 6.15
CA SER A 62 34.53 -1.87 6.28
C SER A 62 34.83 -1.06 7.54
N GLU A 63 34.02 -0.05 7.84
CA GLU A 63 34.12 0.76 9.07
C GLU A 63 33.88 -0.11 10.32
N LEU A 64 32.92 -1.03 10.29
CA LEU A 64 32.65 -1.98 11.38
C LEU A 64 33.87 -2.87 11.64
N ILE A 65 34.55 -3.35 10.60
CA ILE A 65 35.77 -4.15 10.71
C ILE A 65 36.90 -3.31 11.36
N ILE A 66 37.03 -2.05 10.97
CA ILE A 66 38.02 -1.13 11.55
C ILE A 66 37.72 -0.89 13.03
N ALA A 67 36.48 -0.57 13.39
CA ALA A 67 36.05 -0.37 14.77
C ALA A 67 36.29 -1.62 15.63
N LYS A 68 35.92 -2.80 15.13
CA LYS A 68 36.21 -4.08 15.80
C LYS A 68 37.69 -4.27 16.04
N ASN A 69 38.55 -4.03 15.04
CA ASN A 69 39.99 -4.19 15.16
C ASN A 69 40.59 -3.19 16.15
N GLY A 70 40.07 -1.95 16.21
CA GLY A 70 40.43 -0.96 17.23
C GLY A 70 40.11 -1.42 18.63
N LEU A 71 38.91 -1.99 18.82
CA LEU A 71 38.47 -2.54 20.11
C LEU A 71 39.34 -3.73 20.58
N VAL A 72 39.65 -4.64 19.65
CA VAL A 72 40.54 -5.78 19.92
C VAL A 72 41.97 -5.28 20.29
N SER A 73 42.48 -4.28 19.59
CA SER A 73 43.79 -3.68 19.91
C SER A 73 43.79 -3.00 21.25
N ALA A 74 42.74 -2.29 21.63
CA ALA A 74 42.60 -1.65 22.94
C ALA A 74 42.51 -2.69 24.09
N SER A 75 41.96 -3.88 23.84
CA SER A 75 41.84 -4.94 24.84
C SER A 75 43.16 -5.67 25.18
N HIS A 76 44.21 -5.50 24.34
CA HIS A 76 45.49 -6.20 24.51
C HIS A 76 46.58 -5.34 25.18
N VAL A 77 46.24 -4.14 25.65
CA VAL A 77 47.20 -3.29 26.37
C VAL A 77 47.27 -3.71 27.85
N GLU A 78 48.38 -4.27 28.27
CA GLU A 78 48.67 -4.62 29.66
C GLU A 78 49.56 -3.52 30.31
N GLY A 79 49.16 -3.00 31.49
CA GLY A 79 49.98 -2.08 32.28
C GLY A 79 49.19 -1.06 33.12
N ASP A 80 49.92 -0.23 33.88
CA ASP A 80 49.45 0.73 34.87
C ASP A 80 48.60 1.92 34.35
N GLU A 81 48.16 1.87 33.10
CA GLU A 81 47.40 2.91 32.40
C GLU A 81 45.88 2.61 32.36
N ALA A 82 45.34 1.94 33.35
CA ALA A 82 43.95 1.46 33.36
C ALA A 82 42.87 2.57 33.12
N ALA A 83 43.15 3.80 33.55
CA ALA A 83 42.21 4.91 33.36
C ALA A 83 42.14 5.41 31.89
N ALA A 84 43.31 5.56 31.28
CA ALA A 84 43.37 5.95 29.84
C ALA A 84 42.86 4.82 28.94
N LEU A 85 43.08 3.57 29.33
CA LEU A 85 42.59 2.38 28.67
C LEU A 85 41.03 2.34 28.68
N ASN A 86 40.44 2.60 29.85
CA ASN A 86 38.97 2.62 29.98
C ASN A 86 38.34 3.72 29.14
N GLN A 87 38.97 4.88 29.02
CA GLN A 87 38.45 5.96 28.16
C GLN A 87 38.55 5.57 26.68
N SER A 88 39.70 5.07 26.23
CA SER A 88 39.87 4.60 24.83
C SER A 88 38.93 3.45 24.51
N PHE A 89 38.68 2.55 25.41
CA PHE A 89 37.74 1.44 25.25
C PHE A 89 36.30 1.94 25.12
N THR A 90 35.91 2.91 25.96
CA THR A 90 34.57 3.52 25.88
C THR A 90 34.33 4.25 24.53
N GLU A 91 35.33 5.02 24.07
CA GLU A 91 35.29 5.71 22.78
C GLU A 91 35.14 4.73 21.62
N GLN A 92 35.81 3.57 21.66
CA GLN A 92 35.69 2.52 20.65
C GLN A 92 34.32 1.82 20.68
N ILE A 93 33.74 1.63 21.86
CA ILE A 93 32.37 1.08 21.98
C ILE A 93 31.36 2.06 21.39
N GLU A 94 31.41 3.34 21.75
CA GLU A 94 30.51 4.35 21.21
C GLU A 94 30.64 4.47 19.70
N TYR A 95 31.86 4.38 19.17
CA TYR A 95 32.09 4.35 17.73
C TYR A 95 31.48 3.11 17.09
N LEU A 96 31.62 1.93 17.70
CA LEU A 96 31.06 0.68 17.22
C LEU A 96 29.51 0.71 17.22
N GLU A 97 28.90 1.24 18.28
CA GLU A 97 27.44 1.43 18.35
C GLU A 97 26.93 2.32 17.23
N ARG A 98 27.59 3.45 16.98
CA ARG A 98 27.23 4.36 15.90
C ARG A 98 27.34 3.69 14.52
N VAL A 99 28.44 2.97 14.24
CA VAL A 99 28.63 2.26 12.97
C VAL A 99 27.59 1.16 12.81
N THR A 100 27.28 0.43 13.89
CA THR A 100 26.27 -0.64 13.85
C THR A 100 24.88 -0.07 13.58
N THR A 101 24.54 1.07 14.20
CA THR A 101 23.28 1.78 13.95
C THR A 101 23.17 2.23 12.48
N ASN A 102 24.21 2.87 11.96
CA ASN A 102 24.25 3.30 10.57
C ASN A 102 24.16 2.12 9.59
N LEU A 103 24.80 1.00 9.92
CA LEU A 103 24.71 -0.24 9.13
C LEU A 103 23.28 -0.77 9.12
N HIS A 104 22.63 -0.81 10.29
CA HIS A 104 21.25 -1.24 10.42
C HIS A 104 20.31 -0.37 9.55
N GLU A 105 20.42 0.96 9.65
CA GLU A 105 19.64 1.90 8.83
C GLU A 105 19.89 1.69 7.34
N SER A 106 21.14 1.47 6.93
CA SER A 106 21.48 1.25 5.51
C SER A 106 20.93 -0.07 4.99
N VAL A 107 20.94 -1.13 5.80
CA VAL A 107 20.29 -2.41 5.47
C VAL A 107 18.79 -2.21 5.30
N MET A 108 18.16 -1.45 6.21
CA MET A 108 16.73 -1.13 6.10
C MET A 108 16.44 -0.33 4.83
N LYS A 109 17.24 0.67 4.47
CA LYS A 109 17.08 1.45 3.23
C LYS A 109 17.18 0.60 1.96
N VAL A 110 18.00 -0.46 1.95
CA VAL A 110 18.06 -1.42 0.82
C VAL A 110 16.75 -2.18 0.65
N ARG A 111 16.01 -2.39 1.73
CA ARG A 111 14.75 -3.12 1.76
C ARG A 111 13.53 -2.24 1.46
N MET A 112 13.69 -0.91 1.51
CA MET A 112 12.62 0.04 1.22
C MET A 112 12.23 -0.01 -0.26
N MET A 113 10.95 0.12 -0.53
CA MET A 113 10.36 0.15 -1.87
C MET A 113 9.28 1.23 -1.94
N PRO A 114 9.08 1.87 -3.11
CA PRO A 114 7.99 2.82 -3.30
C PRO A 114 6.62 2.18 -3.09
N ILE A 115 5.68 2.93 -2.48
CA ILE A 115 4.30 2.47 -2.25
C ILE A 115 3.47 2.41 -3.54
N GLU A 116 3.99 2.90 -4.67
CA GLU A 116 3.35 2.91 -5.99
C GLU A 116 2.72 1.55 -6.35
N SER A 117 3.39 0.44 -6.04
CA SER A 117 2.90 -0.92 -6.30
C SER A 117 1.57 -1.23 -5.62
N VAL A 118 1.31 -0.60 -4.46
CA VAL A 118 0.05 -0.69 -3.72
C VAL A 118 -0.97 0.28 -4.31
N PHE A 119 -0.59 1.54 -4.53
CA PHE A 119 -1.46 2.61 -5.01
C PHE A 119 -2.03 2.33 -6.40
N SER A 120 -1.24 1.76 -7.29
CA SER A 120 -1.63 1.44 -8.67
C SER A 120 -2.91 0.59 -8.80
N ARG A 121 -3.31 -0.12 -7.73
CA ARG A 121 -4.51 -0.97 -7.71
C ARG A 121 -5.81 -0.21 -7.42
N PHE A 122 -5.75 0.91 -6.71
CA PHE A 122 -6.92 1.59 -6.18
C PHE A 122 -7.77 2.34 -7.23
N PRO A 123 -7.21 2.96 -8.30
CA PRO A 123 -8.03 3.59 -9.33
C PRO A 123 -9.02 2.65 -10.02
N ARG A 124 -8.59 1.40 -10.23
CA ARG A 124 -9.49 0.38 -10.79
C ARG A 124 -10.60 0.01 -9.81
N MET A 125 -10.25 -0.17 -8.54
CA MET A 125 -11.21 -0.49 -7.49
C MET A 125 -12.28 0.61 -7.34
N ILE A 126 -11.89 1.88 -7.30
CA ILE A 126 -12.83 3.01 -7.21
C ILE A 126 -13.75 3.07 -8.42
N ARG A 127 -13.25 2.82 -9.64
CA ARG A 127 -14.11 2.72 -10.84
C ARG A 127 -15.14 1.59 -10.75
N ASP A 128 -14.76 0.45 -10.18
CA ASP A 128 -15.68 -0.66 -9.99
C ASP A 128 -16.72 -0.33 -8.91
N LEU A 129 -16.32 0.34 -7.82
CA LEU A 129 -17.23 0.84 -6.78
C LEU A 129 -18.20 1.91 -7.31
N ASN A 130 -17.75 2.83 -8.16
CA ASN A 130 -18.62 3.82 -8.83
C ASN A 130 -19.80 3.14 -9.53
N LYS A 131 -19.51 2.09 -10.30
CA LYS A 131 -20.55 1.33 -11.00
C LYS A 131 -21.47 0.57 -10.07
N LYS A 132 -20.90 -0.05 -9.02
CA LYS A 132 -21.65 -0.88 -8.08
C LYS A 132 -22.57 -0.05 -7.17
N LEU A 133 -22.09 1.09 -6.69
CA LEU A 133 -22.80 1.96 -5.77
C LEU A 133 -23.68 3.00 -6.49
N GLY A 134 -23.52 3.15 -7.81
CA GLY A 134 -24.23 4.18 -8.56
C GLY A 134 -23.83 5.61 -8.17
N LYS A 135 -22.65 5.78 -7.54
CA LYS A 135 -22.13 7.08 -7.10
C LYS A 135 -21.12 7.60 -8.11
N LYS A 136 -20.96 8.91 -8.18
CA LYS A 136 -19.89 9.57 -8.95
C LYS A 136 -18.79 9.96 -7.97
N MET A 137 -17.59 9.36 -8.10
CA MET A 137 -16.46 9.68 -7.23
C MET A 137 -15.15 9.60 -7.99
N GLU A 138 -14.18 10.40 -7.58
CA GLU A 138 -12.82 10.45 -8.09
C GLU A 138 -11.82 10.22 -6.96
N LEU A 139 -10.73 9.53 -7.29
CA LEU A 139 -9.62 9.26 -6.38
C LEU A 139 -8.43 10.13 -6.81
N TYR A 140 -7.94 10.92 -5.88
CA TYR A 140 -6.73 11.70 -6.00
C TYR A 140 -5.65 11.04 -5.13
N MET A 141 -4.48 10.82 -5.70
CA MET A 141 -3.37 10.17 -5.00
C MET A 141 -2.13 11.03 -5.10
N SER A 142 -1.33 11.05 -4.02
CA SER A 142 -0.01 11.69 -3.99
C SER A 142 0.96 10.89 -3.11
N GLY A 143 2.27 11.10 -3.33
CA GLY A 143 3.31 10.45 -2.56
C GLY A 143 3.51 8.97 -2.92
N GLU A 144 3.29 8.59 -4.16
CA GLU A 144 3.49 7.23 -4.67
C GLU A 144 4.96 6.78 -4.61
N ASP A 145 5.88 7.74 -4.55
CA ASP A 145 7.32 7.54 -4.40
C ASP A 145 7.78 7.35 -2.95
N THR A 146 6.87 7.48 -1.97
CA THR A 146 7.19 7.27 -0.57
C THR A 146 7.66 5.84 -0.33
N GLU A 147 8.87 5.72 0.22
CA GLU A 147 9.50 4.42 0.47
C GLU A 147 9.02 3.80 1.79
N LEU A 148 8.66 2.52 1.74
CA LEU A 148 8.26 1.70 2.88
C LEU A 148 9.00 0.37 2.88
N ASP A 149 9.10 -0.26 4.05
CA ASP A 149 9.61 -1.62 4.17
C ASP A 149 8.74 -2.59 3.34
N ARG A 150 9.40 -3.50 2.65
CA ARG A 150 8.74 -4.46 1.78
C ARG A 150 7.66 -5.29 2.50
N THR A 151 7.88 -5.68 3.75
CA THR A 151 6.87 -6.44 4.52
C THR A 151 5.63 -5.60 4.79
N VAL A 152 5.81 -4.29 5.04
CA VAL A 152 4.70 -3.35 5.19
C VAL A 152 3.95 -3.20 3.87
N ILE A 153 4.67 -3.04 2.75
CA ILE A 153 4.06 -2.92 1.40
C ILE A 153 3.19 -4.14 1.07
N ASP A 154 3.66 -5.35 1.39
CA ASP A 154 2.93 -6.58 1.09
C ASP A 154 1.61 -6.69 1.88
N GLU A 155 1.50 -6.07 3.05
CA GLU A 155 0.36 -6.21 3.96
C GLU A 155 -0.54 -4.96 4.07
N ILE A 156 0.00 -3.74 3.81
CA ILE A 156 -0.73 -2.47 4.00
C ILE A 156 -1.88 -2.27 2.99
N GLY A 157 -1.81 -2.94 1.85
CA GLY A 157 -2.77 -2.78 0.77
C GLY A 157 -4.22 -3.10 1.17
N ASP A 158 -4.44 -4.12 1.98
CA ASP A 158 -5.76 -4.52 2.46
C ASP A 158 -6.39 -3.50 3.42
N PRO A 159 -5.67 -2.99 4.46
CA PRO A 159 -6.11 -1.88 5.30
C PRO A 159 -6.53 -0.65 4.49
N ILE A 160 -5.66 -0.16 3.59
CA ILE A 160 -5.96 1.02 2.77
C ILE A 160 -7.20 0.77 1.90
N MET A 161 -7.27 -0.39 1.24
CA MET A 161 -8.43 -0.77 0.42
C MET A 161 -9.73 -0.74 1.23
N HIS A 162 -9.69 -1.16 2.50
CA HIS A 162 -10.85 -1.12 3.39
C HIS A 162 -11.27 0.31 3.74
N LEU A 163 -10.30 1.18 4.05
CA LEU A 163 -10.55 2.61 4.32
C LEU A 163 -11.16 3.31 3.11
N LEU A 164 -10.56 3.14 1.92
CA LEU A 164 -11.09 3.69 0.67
C LEU A 164 -12.50 3.20 0.35
N ARG A 165 -12.80 1.93 0.66
CA ARG A 165 -14.16 1.39 0.52
C ARG A 165 -15.13 2.05 1.49
N ASN A 166 -14.72 2.27 2.73
CA ASN A 166 -15.56 2.96 3.73
C ASN A 166 -15.86 4.39 3.29
N SER A 167 -14.88 5.13 2.78
CA SER A 167 -15.10 6.46 2.20
C SER A 167 -16.09 6.41 1.02
N ALA A 168 -15.94 5.45 0.13
CA ALA A 168 -16.82 5.28 -1.04
C ALA A 168 -18.25 4.89 -0.66
N ASP A 169 -18.43 3.95 0.26
CA ASP A 169 -19.74 3.35 0.60
C ASP A 169 -20.49 4.22 1.63
N HIS A 170 -19.83 4.59 2.70
CA HIS A 170 -20.41 5.27 3.85
C HIS A 170 -20.07 6.77 3.94
N GLY A 171 -18.88 7.18 3.49
CA GLY A 171 -18.44 8.57 3.53
C GLY A 171 -19.20 9.43 2.51
N LEU A 172 -19.11 9.09 1.23
CA LEU A 172 -19.67 9.88 0.14
C LEU A 172 -21.17 9.69 -0.01
N GLU A 173 -21.88 10.79 -0.24
CA GLU A 173 -23.31 10.81 -0.56
C GLU A 173 -23.58 10.49 -2.04
N SER A 174 -24.85 10.18 -2.39
CA SER A 174 -25.27 10.13 -3.80
C SER A 174 -25.19 11.51 -4.45
N ALA A 175 -25.09 11.53 -5.78
CA ALA A 175 -24.97 12.77 -6.54
C ALA A 175 -26.14 13.75 -6.28
N GLU A 176 -27.36 13.21 -6.06
CA GLU A 176 -28.57 13.98 -5.75
C GLU A 176 -28.45 14.70 -4.41
N ILE A 177 -28.08 13.95 -3.36
CA ILE A 177 -27.90 14.50 -2.00
C ILE A 177 -26.77 15.53 -1.97
N ARG A 178 -25.68 15.28 -2.68
CA ARG A 178 -24.56 16.23 -2.78
C ARG A 178 -25.01 17.55 -3.40
N LYS A 179 -25.79 17.47 -4.46
CA LYS A 179 -26.35 18.64 -5.14
C LYS A 179 -27.29 19.44 -4.24
N GLU A 180 -28.17 18.77 -3.51
CA GLU A 180 -29.06 19.40 -2.52
C GLU A 180 -28.29 20.16 -1.43
N ARG A 181 -27.10 19.65 -1.08
CA ARG A 181 -26.21 20.27 -0.10
C ARG A 181 -25.25 21.32 -0.67
N GLY A 182 -25.36 21.63 -1.96
CA GLY A 182 -24.48 22.59 -2.63
C GLY A 182 -23.05 22.09 -2.85
N LYS A 183 -22.80 20.78 -2.75
CA LYS A 183 -21.51 20.14 -3.07
C LYS A 183 -21.44 19.77 -4.57
N SER A 184 -20.22 19.51 -5.06
CA SER A 184 -20.02 18.90 -6.38
C SER A 184 -20.76 17.57 -6.49
N GLU A 185 -21.35 17.28 -7.66
CA GLU A 185 -21.98 15.97 -7.93
C GLU A 185 -20.97 14.81 -7.81
N VAL A 186 -19.70 15.09 -8.10
CA VAL A 186 -18.61 14.12 -7.99
C VAL A 186 -18.01 14.26 -6.61
N GLY A 187 -17.99 13.17 -5.83
CA GLY A 187 -17.31 13.09 -4.56
C GLY A 187 -15.81 12.87 -4.74
N SER A 188 -15.02 13.42 -3.84
CA SER A 188 -13.56 13.32 -3.89
C SER A 188 -13.05 12.45 -2.73
N ILE A 189 -12.16 11.52 -3.06
CA ILE A 189 -11.40 10.73 -2.10
C ILE A 189 -9.93 11.05 -2.33
N PHE A 190 -9.19 11.33 -1.26
CA PHE A 190 -7.77 11.64 -1.30
C PHE A 190 -7.02 10.53 -0.57
N LEU A 191 -5.93 10.10 -1.18
CA LEU A 191 -5.00 9.13 -0.62
C LEU A 191 -3.59 9.69 -0.76
N ASP A 192 -3.03 10.11 0.36
CA ASP A 192 -1.73 10.76 0.40
C ASP A 192 -0.77 9.92 1.24
N ALA A 193 0.48 9.78 0.78
CA ALA A 193 1.55 9.16 1.56
C ALA A 193 2.72 10.14 1.65
N PHE A 194 3.27 10.30 2.84
CA PHE A 194 4.43 11.19 3.05
C PHE A 194 5.22 10.76 4.29
N GLN A 195 6.46 11.21 4.33
CA GLN A 195 7.31 10.97 5.49
C GLN A 195 7.20 12.10 6.48
N GLU A 196 6.96 11.77 7.74
CA GLU A 196 6.95 12.69 8.87
C GLU A 196 7.92 12.20 9.96
N GLY A 197 9.09 12.83 10.02
CA GLY A 197 10.18 12.37 10.90
C GLY A 197 10.64 10.96 10.54
N ASN A 198 10.53 10.03 11.47
CA ASN A 198 10.90 8.63 11.28
C ASN A 198 9.70 7.74 10.88
N ASN A 199 8.52 8.33 10.72
CA ASN A 199 7.32 7.59 10.36
C ASN A 199 6.88 7.91 8.93
N VAL A 200 6.19 6.98 8.32
CA VAL A 200 5.42 7.22 7.10
C VAL A 200 3.97 7.37 7.49
N VAL A 201 3.37 8.48 7.06
CA VAL A 201 1.94 8.76 7.25
C VAL A 201 1.23 8.43 5.95
N ILE A 202 0.15 7.65 6.05
CA ILE A 202 -0.77 7.37 4.96
C ILE A 202 -2.12 7.96 5.35
N GLU A 203 -2.54 8.98 4.64
CA GLU A 203 -3.78 9.69 4.91
C GLU A 203 -4.86 9.30 3.90
N VAL A 204 -6.04 8.91 4.40
CA VAL A 204 -7.24 8.69 3.58
C VAL A 204 -8.29 9.70 4.01
N ARG A 205 -8.72 10.54 3.09
CA ARG A 205 -9.68 11.62 3.34
C ARG A 205 -10.76 11.60 2.26
N ASP A 206 -11.99 11.95 2.64
CA ASP A 206 -13.10 12.18 1.72
C ASP A 206 -13.82 13.51 2.01
N ASP A 207 -14.58 13.99 1.03
CA ASP A 207 -15.39 15.19 1.11
C ASP A 207 -16.88 14.88 1.36
N GLY A 208 -17.16 13.74 1.97
CA GLY A 208 -18.50 13.22 2.21
C GLY A 208 -19.20 13.77 3.44
N ASN A 209 -20.03 12.93 4.06
CA ASN A 209 -20.87 13.30 5.21
C ASN A 209 -20.10 13.51 6.53
N GLY A 210 -18.87 12.99 6.61
CA GLY A 210 -18.20 12.80 7.89
C GLY A 210 -18.86 11.70 8.74
N ILE A 211 -18.44 11.61 10.00
CA ILE A 211 -18.93 10.62 10.95
C ILE A 211 -19.98 11.30 11.86
N ASP A 212 -21.18 10.73 11.88
CA ASP A 212 -22.26 11.14 12.78
C ASP A 212 -22.04 10.51 14.16
N THR A 213 -21.40 11.26 15.06
CA THR A 213 -21.01 10.79 16.40
C THR A 213 -22.21 10.43 17.26
N GLU A 214 -23.34 11.13 17.10
CA GLU A 214 -24.58 10.83 17.85
C GLU A 214 -25.16 9.47 17.43
N LYS A 215 -25.14 9.15 16.12
CA LYS A 215 -25.54 7.80 15.67
C LYS A 215 -24.58 6.73 16.15
N VAL A 216 -23.29 7.02 16.22
CA VAL A 216 -22.29 6.08 16.75
C VAL A 216 -22.57 5.80 18.22
N LYS A 217 -22.78 6.84 19.05
CA LYS A 217 -23.13 6.73 20.47
C LYS A 217 -24.42 5.92 20.67
N ALA A 218 -25.50 6.26 19.95
CA ALA A 218 -26.77 5.55 20.03
C ALA A 218 -26.61 4.06 19.71
N LYS A 219 -25.84 3.72 18.66
CA LYS A 219 -25.59 2.33 18.27
C LYS A 219 -24.72 1.59 19.28
N ALA A 220 -23.81 2.28 19.95
CA ALA A 220 -22.98 1.71 21.02
C ALA A 220 -23.81 1.36 22.25
N VAL A 221 -24.80 2.18 22.58
CA VAL A 221 -25.77 1.92 23.66
C VAL A 221 -26.68 0.74 23.27
N GLU A 222 -27.22 0.73 22.05
CA GLU A 222 -28.08 -0.34 21.54
C GLU A 222 -27.36 -1.71 21.60
N LYS A 223 -26.07 -1.74 21.26
CA LYS A 223 -25.24 -2.95 21.33
C LYS A 223 -24.75 -3.29 22.74
N GLY A 224 -25.03 -2.45 23.73
CA GLY A 224 -24.58 -2.65 25.11
C GLY A 224 -23.06 -2.48 25.30
N THR A 225 -22.38 -1.81 24.35
CA THR A 225 -20.94 -1.53 24.44
C THR A 225 -20.65 -0.43 25.45
N ILE A 226 -21.57 0.52 25.62
CA ILE A 226 -21.54 1.61 26.58
C ILE A 226 -22.93 1.80 27.21
N THR A 227 -23.01 2.47 28.37
CA THR A 227 -24.29 2.87 28.97
C THR A 227 -24.77 4.22 28.40
N GLN A 228 -26.05 4.55 28.58
CA GLN A 228 -26.57 5.87 28.17
C GLN A 228 -25.85 7.01 28.87
N GLU A 229 -25.57 6.88 30.16
CA GLU A 229 -24.86 7.87 30.95
C GLU A 229 -23.43 8.10 30.44
N GLN A 230 -22.76 7.05 29.96
CA GLN A 230 -21.44 7.17 29.31
C GLN A 230 -21.55 7.88 27.95
N ALA A 231 -22.59 7.58 27.16
CA ALA A 231 -22.81 8.23 25.87
C ALA A 231 -23.06 9.75 26.03
N ASP A 232 -23.80 10.16 27.07
CA ASP A 232 -24.17 11.56 27.30
C ASP A 232 -22.99 12.47 27.67
N VAL A 233 -21.91 11.89 28.25
CA VAL A 233 -20.69 12.63 28.65
C VAL A 233 -19.53 12.42 27.68
N MET A 234 -19.69 11.52 26.70
CA MET A 234 -18.65 11.15 25.74
C MET A 234 -18.38 12.25 24.72
N THR A 235 -17.11 12.55 24.50
CA THR A 235 -16.68 13.49 23.44
C THR A 235 -16.81 12.85 22.06
N ASP A 236 -16.82 13.68 21.00
CA ASP A 236 -16.86 13.19 19.62
C ASP A 236 -15.65 12.30 19.28
N LYS A 237 -14.48 12.65 19.79
CA LYS A 237 -13.28 11.83 19.61
C LYS A 237 -13.44 10.43 20.21
N GLU A 238 -13.90 10.36 21.44
CA GLU A 238 -14.14 9.07 22.10
C GLU A 238 -15.23 8.24 21.39
N ALA A 239 -16.25 8.91 20.81
CA ALA A 239 -17.26 8.25 20.00
C ALA A 239 -16.68 7.68 18.71
N ILE A 240 -15.76 8.39 18.06
CA ILE A 240 -15.04 7.91 16.87
C ILE A 240 -14.16 6.71 17.23
N ASP A 241 -13.46 6.75 18.36
CA ASP A 241 -12.63 5.64 18.84
C ASP A 241 -13.44 4.33 19.05
N LEU A 242 -14.74 4.42 19.30
CA LEU A 242 -15.61 3.24 19.37
C LEU A 242 -15.68 2.46 18.05
N LEU A 243 -15.50 3.13 16.90
CA LEU A 243 -15.53 2.48 15.59
C LEU A 243 -14.40 1.46 15.41
N PHE A 244 -13.30 1.63 16.16
CA PHE A 244 -12.14 0.75 16.15
C PHE A 244 -12.22 -0.37 17.21
N ARG A 245 -13.27 -0.41 18.03
CA ARG A 245 -13.44 -1.50 18.99
C ARG A 245 -13.87 -2.80 18.32
N PRO A 246 -13.41 -3.95 18.81
CA PRO A 246 -13.79 -5.26 18.29
C PRO A 246 -15.30 -5.42 18.16
N SER A 247 -15.75 -5.93 17.02
CA SER A 247 -17.18 -6.19 16.72
C SER A 247 -18.09 -4.95 16.66
N PHE A 248 -17.51 -3.74 16.63
CA PHE A 248 -18.27 -2.52 16.44
C PHE A 248 -18.39 -2.17 14.95
N SER A 249 -19.41 -2.72 14.26
CA SER A 249 -19.75 -2.30 12.90
C SER A 249 -21.04 -1.51 12.90
N THR A 250 -21.06 -0.36 12.23
CA THR A 250 -22.27 0.44 12.04
C THR A 250 -23.20 -0.11 10.95
N ALA A 251 -22.74 -1.08 10.15
CA ALA A 251 -23.53 -1.69 9.08
C ALA A 251 -24.66 -2.56 9.63
N GLU A 252 -25.90 -2.31 9.21
CA GLU A 252 -27.09 -3.11 9.55
C GLU A 252 -27.13 -4.45 8.81
N LYS A 253 -26.40 -4.59 7.71
CA LYS A 253 -26.28 -5.81 6.92
C LYS A 253 -24.82 -6.02 6.56
N VAL A 254 -24.35 -7.25 6.78
CA VAL A 254 -23.12 -7.73 6.15
C VAL A 254 -23.36 -7.66 4.65
N THR A 255 -22.93 -6.57 4.02
CA THR A 255 -23.01 -6.46 2.56
C THR A 255 -22.04 -7.49 1.97
N ASP A 256 -22.52 -8.28 1.01
CA ASP A 256 -21.80 -9.32 0.24
C ASP A 256 -20.51 -8.82 -0.47
N VAL A 257 -20.13 -7.57 -0.26
CA VAL A 257 -18.93 -6.92 -0.86
C VAL A 257 -17.69 -7.18 -0.04
N SER A 258 -17.86 -7.50 1.25
CA SER A 258 -16.78 -7.86 2.19
C SER A 258 -17.09 -9.23 2.79
N GLY A 259 -16.88 -10.30 2.05
CA GLY A 259 -17.19 -11.69 2.45
C GLY A 259 -16.59 -12.19 3.78
N ARG A 260 -16.16 -11.30 4.67
CA ARG A 260 -15.57 -11.62 5.98
C ARG A 260 -16.00 -10.70 7.13
N GLY A 261 -16.95 -9.76 6.95
CA GLY A 261 -17.36 -8.87 8.05
C GLY A 261 -16.21 -8.07 8.66
N VAL A 262 -15.31 -7.54 7.82
CA VAL A 262 -14.12 -6.81 8.26
C VAL A 262 -14.53 -5.41 8.67
N GLY A 263 -14.39 -5.06 9.94
CA GLY A 263 -14.60 -3.72 10.47
C GLY A 263 -13.29 -2.92 10.58
N LEU A 264 -13.38 -1.70 11.11
CA LEU A 264 -12.21 -0.87 11.37
C LEU A 264 -11.31 -1.45 12.47
N ASP A 265 -11.84 -2.31 13.34
CA ASP A 265 -11.08 -3.10 14.31
C ASP A 265 -10.00 -3.97 13.67
N VAL A 266 -10.32 -4.60 12.54
CA VAL A 266 -9.36 -5.41 11.79
C VAL A 266 -8.31 -4.52 11.10
N VAL A 267 -8.72 -3.34 10.61
CA VAL A 267 -7.76 -2.36 10.07
C VAL A 267 -6.75 -1.97 11.15
N LYS A 268 -7.24 -1.58 12.33
CA LYS A 268 -6.40 -1.21 13.47
C LYS A 268 -5.46 -2.33 13.87
N SER A 269 -5.97 -3.54 14.08
CA SER A 269 -5.15 -4.70 14.45
C SER A 269 -4.07 -5.02 13.42
N LYS A 270 -4.34 -4.87 12.13
CA LYS A 270 -3.34 -5.08 11.08
C LYS A 270 -2.26 -3.99 11.10
N ILE A 271 -2.65 -2.73 11.28
CA ILE A 271 -1.70 -1.61 11.35
C ILE A 271 -0.81 -1.74 12.61
N GLU A 272 -1.40 -2.09 13.76
CA GLU A 272 -0.65 -2.34 15.01
C GLU A 272 0.32 -3.52 14.86
N ALA A 273 -0.07 -4.59 14.16
CA ALA A 273 0.82 -5.72 13.86
C ALA A 273 2.02 -5.34 12.98
N LEU A 274 1.88 -4.29 12.16
CA LEU A 274 2.95 -3.70 11.36
C LEU A 274 3.81 -2.68 12.15
N GLY A 275 3.49 -2.45 13.43
CA GLY A 275 4.16 -1.47 14.29
C GLY A 275 3.69 -0.04 14.08
N GLY A 276 2.56 0.16 13.40
CA GLY A 276 1.92 1.46 13.19
C GLY A 276 0.78 1.74 14.16
N ASP A 277 0.10 2.88 13.96
CA ASP A 277 -1.08 3.31 14.68
C ASP A 277 -2.12 3.91 13.71
N VAL A 278 -3.40 3.96 14.15
CA VAL A 278 -4.52 4.51 13.38
C VAL A 278 -5.56 5.18 14.28
#